data_9d156c10a275942784836010146939f0
#
_entry.id   9d156c10a275942784836010146939f0
#
_cell.length_a   1.000
_cell.length_b   1.000
_cell.length_c   1.000
_cell.angle_alpha   90.00
_cell.angle_beta   90.00
_cell.angle_gamma   90.00
#
_symmetry.space_group_name_H-M   'P 1'
#
loop_
_entity.id
_entity.type
_entity.pdbx_description
1 polymer ?
#
loop_
_entity_poly.entity_id
_entity_poly.type
_entity_poly.pdbx_seq_one_letter_code
_entity_poly.pdbx_strand_id
1 'polypeptide(L)'
;MFEFFAGGTTIFGGNFSEQQGGFVFGFATEQGIRAFAKPNGTDTIHIESEDFGSFDIEIGDTEPRAEEAETFSALVRGIMNCFIESGNIFGGFDAKISSEIPSGSGISVTVPFEILIGKIISGLFFENSVPALRLAQFGQIAESDFFGRPCGISEQLISALGGNVLLDFSDPEIPKFEKIDFDFSKSGYTAALVDCKEVFSEDFSEILKDLGFVAWNMGHNSLSEADEAEFIAQFPILRQKCGERAVFRALDFFEESRRAKEEAEALQNGDFCEFLRIYEESGKTKLKFIPEEKAAEFAEETEKQGFGLMFVL
;
A
#
# COMPACT_ATOMS: atom_id res chain seq x y z
N MET A 1 11.37 21.82 17.72
CA MET A 1 10.50 21.37 16.61
C MET A 1 11.30 20.30 15.88
N PHE A 2 10.72 19.13 15.65
CA PHE A 2 11.34 17.98 15.03
C PHE A 2 10.76 17.78 13.64
N GLU A 3 11.56 17.29 12.72
CA GLU A 3 11.13 16.97 11.36
C GLU A 3 10.81 15.48 11.26
N PHE A 4 9.70 15.17 10.58
CA PHE A 4 9.23 13.82 10.30
C PHE A 4 8.89 13.68 8.83
N PHE A 5 9.04 12.46 8.29
CA PHE A 5 8.76 12.15 6.90
C PHE A 5 8.19 10.74 6.75
N ALA A 6 7.22 10.61 5.84
CA ALA A 6 6.75 9.34 5.34
C ALA A 6 6.63 9.40 3.81
N GLY A 7 7.26 8.48 3.11
CA GLY A 7 7.21 8.38 1.66
C GLY A 7 5.86 7.87 1.16
N GLY A 8 5.43 8.34 0.01
CA GLY A 8 4.38 7.66 -0.76
C GLY A 8 4.84 6.25 -1.13
N THR A 9 3.95 5.42 -1.65
CA THR A 9 4.23 4.02 -1.96
C THR A 9 3.90 3.68 -3.41
N THR A 10 4.64 2.73 -3.94
CA THR A 10 4.34 2.10 -5.23
C THR A 10 4.65 0.61 -5.12
N ILE A 11 3.71 -0.22 -5.57
CA ILE A 11 3.87 -1.67 -5.65
C ILE A 11 4.29 -2.03 -7.07
N PHE A 12 5.41 -2.74 -7.21
CA PHE A 12 5.89 -3.28 -8.48
C PHE A 12 5.17 -4.60 -8.81
N GLY A 13 5.23 -5.57 -7.92
CA GLY A 13 4.61 -6.88 -8.07
C GLY A 13 3.90 -7.36 -6.83
N GLY A 14 3.00 -8.33 -7.00
CA GLY A 14 2.26 -8.94 -5.90
C GLY A 14 1.03 -8.13 -5.45
N ASN A 15 0.48 -7.30 -6.30
CA ASN A 15 -0.74 -6.55 -5.98
C ASN A 15 -1.88 -7.52 -5.61
N PHE A 16 -2.57 -7.25 -4.48
CA PHE A 16 -3.60 -8.11 -3.87
C PHE A 16 -3.12 -9.51 -3.40
N SER A 17 -1.80 -9.76 -3.37
CA SER A 17 -1.29 -11.07 -2.92
C SER A 17 -1.28 -11.24 -1.41
N GLU A 18 -1.21 -10.15 -0.65
CA GLU A 18 -1.08 -10.20 0.81
C GLU A 18 -2.22 -10.97 1.51
N GLN A 19 -3.47 -10.78 1.06
CA GLN A 19 -4.65 -11.39 1.69
C GLN A 19 -4.76 -12.90 1.45
N GLN A 20 -3.95 -13.41 0.53
CA GLN A 20 -3.84 -14.83 0.24
C GLN A 20 -2.48 -15.42 0.64
N GLY A 21 -1.71 -14.70 1.46
CA GLY A 21 -0.43 -15.16 1.97
C GLY A 21 0.72 -15.14 0.96
N GLY A 22 0.61 -14.32 -0.08
CA GLY A 22 1.62 -14.19 -1.14
C GLY A 22 2.70 -13.17 -0.83
N PHE A 23 3.49 -12.84 -1.86
CA PHE A 23 4.56 -11.86 -1.79
C PHE A 23 4.14 -10.55 -2.42
N VAL A 24 4.62 -9.44 -1.85
CA VAL A 24 4.45 -8.08 -2.38
C VAL A 24 5.82 -7.42 -2.46
N PHE A 25 6.16 -6.86 -3.62
CA PHE A 25 7.37 -6.07 -3.79
C PHE A 25 7.02 -4.64 -4.19
N GLY A 26 7.56 -3.68 -3.44
CA GLY A 26 7.31 -2.27 -3.67
C GLY A 26 8.36 -1.37 -3.05
N PHE A 27 8.18 -0.06 -3.21
CA PHE A 27 9.11 0.91 -2.64
C PHE A 27 8.38 2.14 -2.09
N ALA A 28 9.02 2.78 -1.09
CA ALA A 28 8.61 4.09 -0.61
C ALA A 28 9.29 5.17 -1.46
N THR A 29 8.49 6.07 -2.02
CA THR A 29 8.97 7.15 -2.89
C THR A 29 9.71 8.24 -2.10
N GLU A 30 10.57 9.01 -2.79
CA GLU A 30 11.19 10.20 -2.21
C GLU A 30 10.18 11.34 -2.03
N GLN A 31 9.14 11.39 -2.88
CA GLN A 31 7.98 12.25 -2.68
C GLN A 31 7.11 11.64 -1.57
N GLY A 32 6.69 12.47 -0.64
CA GLY A 32 5.96 12.00 0.52
C GLY A 32 5.29 13.14 1.27
N ILE A 33 4.98 12.87 2.52
CA ILE A 33 4.41 13.85 3.43
C ILE A 33 5.42 14.16 4.51
N ARG A 34 5.62 15.44 4.75
CA ARG A 34 6.57 16.00 5.73
C ARG A 34 5.86 16.73 6.82
N ALA A 35 6.33 16.63 8.04
CA ALA A 35 5.84 17.40 9.16
C ALA A 35 6.96 18.03 9.98
N PHE A 36 6.68 19.21 10.50
CA PHE A 36 7.41 19.80 11.59
C PHE A 36 6.53 19.78 12.84
N ALA A 37 6.92 19.03 13.87
CA ALA A 37 6.10 18.82 15.05
C ALA A 37 6.87 19.08 16.35
N LYS A 38 6.12 19.40 17.42
CA LYS A 38 6.64 19.59 18.79
C LYS A 38 5.55 19.28 19.81
N PRO A 39 5.87 18.76 21.01
CA PRO A 39 4.93 18.72 22.12
C PRO A 39 4.43 20.13 22.44
N ASN A 40 3.16 20.26 22.80
CA ASN A 40 2.56 21.56 23.16
C ASN A 40 2.17 21.69 24.65
N GLY A 41 2.30 20.60 25.41
CA GLY A 41 2.00 20.57 26.84
C GLY A 41 0.51 20.61 27.18
N THR A 42 -0.36 20.34 26.19
CA THR A 42 -1.81 20.21 26.35
C THR A 42 -2.25 18.77 26.07
N ASP A 43 -3.57 18.53 26.15
CA ASP A 43 -4.19 17.27 25.75
C ASP A 43 -4.84 17.37 24.36
N THR A 44 -4.35 18.28 23.49
CA THR A 44 -4.92 18.51 22.16
C THR A 44 -3.85 18.34 21.09
N ILE A 45 -4.17 17.63 20.03
CA ILE A 45 -3.38 17.55 18.79
C ILE A 45 -3.86 18.66 17.86
N HIS A 46 -2.95 19.57 17.48
CA HIS A 46 -3.20 20.65 16.52
C HIS A 46 -2.50 20.31 15.19
N ILE A 47 -3.26 20.15 14.14
CA ILE A 47 -2.76 19.96 12.77
C ILE A 47 -2.99 21.23 11.97
N GLU A 48 -1.94 21.76 11.35
CA GLU A 48 -1.98 22.85 10.36
C GLU A 48 -1.50 22.31 9.02
N SER A 49 -2.33 22.36 7.99
CA SER A 49 -1.96 21.97 6.63
C SER A 49 -2.82 22.68 5.59
N GLU A 50 -2.16 23.12 4.50
CA GLU A 50 -2.85 23.63 3.32
C GLU A 50 -3.40 22.48 2.47
N ASP A 51 -2.73 21.31 2.49
CA ASP A 51 -3.09 20.14 1.67
C ASP A 51 -4.21 19.30 2.31
N PHE A 52 -4.21 19.18 3.65
CA PHE A 52 -5.08 18.25 4.39
C PHE A 52 -6.11 18.94 5.30
N GLY A 53 -6.13 20.27 5.28
CA GLY A 53 -6.94 21.08 6.19
C GLY A 53 -6.29 21.25 7.57
N SER A 54 -6.86 22.15 8.37
CA SER A 54 -6.40 22.40 9.74
C SER A 54 -7.51 22.05 10.73
N PHE A 55 -7.15 21.31 11.77
CA PHE A 55 -8.12 20.80 12.76
C PHE A 55 -7.44 20.46 14.09
N ASP A 56 -8.28 20.36 15.13
CA ASP A 56 -7.90 20.01 16.48
C ASP A 56 -8.59 18.74 16.93
N ILE A 57 -7.87 17.87 17.65
CA ILE A 57 -8.42 16.64 18.23
C ILE A 57 -7.97 16.54 19.68
N GLU A 58 -8.91 16.37 20.62
CA GLU A 58 -8.59 16.09 22.02
C GLU A 58 -8.12 14.65 22.19
N ILE A 59 -7.03 14.45 22.95
CA ILE A 59 -6.53 13.12 23.29
C ILE A 59 -7.56 12.41 24.18
N GLY A 60 -7.90 11.16 23.79
CA GLY A 60 -8.98 10.41 24.45
C GLY A 60 -10.33 10.50 23.75
N ASP A 61 -10.50 11.40 22.79
CA ASP A 61 -11.66 11.42 21.89
C ASP A 61 -11.41 10.42 20.73
N THR A 62 -11.60 9.12 21.02
CA THR A 62 -11.13 8.00 20.20
C THR A 62 -12.24 7.29 19.43
N GLU A 63 -13.50 7.69 19.60
CA GLU A 63 -14.60 7.02 18.94
C GLU A 63 -14.68 7.39 17.45
N PRO A 64 -14.89 6.40 16.54
CA PRO A 64 -15.16 6.68 15.14
C PRO A 64 -16.40 7.55 14.96
N ARG A 65 -16.35 8.49 14.02
CA ARG A 65 -17.47 9.43 13.75
C ARG A 65 -17.87 9.31 12.29
N ALA A 66 -19.13 8.98 12.04
CA ALA A 66 -19.64 8.82 10.68
C ALA A 66 -19.52 10.12 9.84
N GLU A 67 -19.64 11.28 10.48
CA GLU A 67 -19.48 12.59 9.83
C GLU A 67 -18.01 12.94 9.48
N GLU A 68 -17.05 12.24 10.06
CA GLU A 68 -15.62 12.38 9.76
C GLU A 68 -15.13 11.34 8.74
N ALA A 69 -15.97 10.43 8.24
CA ALA A 69 -15.57 9.47 7.23
C ALA A 69 -14.91 10.18 6.03
N GLU A 70 -13.86 9.58 5.49
CA GLU A 70 -13.04 10.10 4.40
C GLU A 70 -12.33 11.46 4.70
N THR A 71 -12.10 11.77 5.99
CA THR A 71 -11.35 12.95 6.40
C THR A 71 -10.02 12.60 7.06
N PHE A 72 -9.03 13.49 6.95
CA PHE A 72 -7.73 13.30 7.61
C PHE A 72 -7.82 13.36 9.16
N SER A 73 -8.84 14.04 9.71
CA SER A 73 -9.10 14.00 11.15
C SER A 73 -9.50 12.61 11.64
N ALA A 74 -10.25 11.84 10.83
CA ALA A 74 -10.58 10.45 11.15
C ALA A 74 -9.32 9.58 11.23
N LEU A 75 -8.35 9.76 10.30
CA LEU A 75 -7.08 9.04 10.34
C LEU A 75 -6.28 9.35 11.61
N VAL A 76 -6.16 10.63 11.98
CA VAL A 76 -5.46 11.02 13.23
C VAL A 76 -6.13 10.38 14.44
N ARG A 77 -7.48 10.40 14.49
CA ARG A 77 -8.28 9.77 15.55
C ARG A 77 -8.03 8.28 15.64
N GLY A 78 -8.00 7.57 14.49
CA GLY A 78 -7.73 6.14 14.41
C GLY A 78 -6.32 5.79 14.91
N ILE A 79 -5.29 6.51 14.46
CA ILE A 79 -3.92 6.31 14.93
C ILE A 79 -3.82 6.56 16.44
N MET A 80 -4.40 7.68 16.92
CA MET A 80 -4.45 8.00 18.35
C MET A 80 -5.12 6.88 19.16
N ASN A 81 -6.27 6.39 18.70
CA ASN A 81 -6.96 5.26 19.34
C ASN A 81 -6.06 4.03 19.45
N CYS A 82 -5.39 3.64 18.36
CA CYS A 82 -4.49 2.49 18.37
C CYS A 82 -3.34 2.60 19.39
N PHE A 83 -2.78 3.79 19.54
CA PHE A 83 -1.77 4.04 20.59
C PHE A 83 -2.36 3.87 21.98
N ILE A 84 -3.53 4.46 22.27
CA ILE A 84 -4.20 4.41 23.58
C ILE A 84 -4.61 2.97 23.92
N GLU A 85 -5.25 2.25 23.01
CA GLU A 85 -5.65 0.85 23.19
C GLU A 85 -4.44 -0.08 23.41
N SER A 86 -3.27 0.29 22.89
CA SER A 86 -2.01 -0.41 23.16
C SER A 86 -1.40 -0.06 24.53
N GLY A 87 -2.09 0.72 25.36
CA GLY A 87 -1.64 1.13 26.69
C GLY A 87 -0.62 2.27 26.70
N ASN A 88 -0.43 2.96 25.57
CA ASN A 88 0.51 4.07 25.46
C ASN A 88 -0.16 5.38 25.90
N ILE A 89 0.53 6.15 26.75
CA ILE A 89 0.11 7.47 27.19
C ILE A 89 1.05 8.51 26.57
N PHE A 90 0.48 9.46 25.86
CA PHE A 90 1.21 10.56 25.23
C PHE A 90 0.46 11.88 25.39
N GLY A 91 1.13 12.99 25.16
CA GLY A 91 0.54 14.34 25.27
C GLY A 91 0.21 14.96 23.91
N GLY A 92 -0.41 16.14 23.94
CA GLY A 92 -0.71 16.90 22.75
C GLY A 92 0.54 17.41 22.04
N PHE A 93 0.40 17.69 20.76
CA PHE A 93 1.45 18.26 19.92
C PHE A 93 0.87 19.21 18.86
N ASP A 94 1.72 20.15 18.42
CA ASP A 94 1.46 20.95 17.24
C ASP A 94 2.24 20.34 16.07
N ALA A 95 1.59 20.18 14.92
CA ALA A 95 2.23 19.71 13.69
C ALA A 95 1.82 20.58 12.50
N LYS A 96 2.83 21.04 11.73
CA LYS A 96 2.63 21.63 10.42
C LYS A 96 3.00 20.61 9.36
N ILE A 97 2.02 20.26 8.51
CA ILE A 97 2.14 19.15 7.54
C ILE A 97 2.02 19.68 6.11
N SER A 98 2.87 19.16 5.22
CA SER A 98 2.83 19.45 3.79
C SER A 98 3.04 18.20 2.97
N SER A 99 2.44 18.14 1.79
CA SER A 99 2.58 17.05 0.82
C SER A 99 3.48 17.43 -0.35
N GLU A 100 4.38 16.53 -0.72
CA GLU A 100 5.15 16.60 -1.97
C GLU A 100 4.57 15.65 -3.03
N ILE A 101 3.50 14.91 -2.70
CA ILE A 101 2.81 14.00 -3.61
C ILE A 101 1.90 14.80 -4.53
N PRO A 102 2.08 14.73 -5.86
CA PRO A 102 1.24 15.46 -6.78
C PRO A 102 -0.22 14.98 -6.71
N SER A 103 -1.15 15.93 -6.69
CA SER A 103 -2.58 15.60 -6.76
C SER A 103 -2.90 14.86 -8.05
N GLY A 104 -3.69 13.78 -7.97
CA GLY A 104 -4.06 12.96 -9.12
C GLY A 104 -2.96 12.02 -9.62
N SER A 105 -1.86 11.87 -8.88
CA SER A 105 -0.74 11.00 -9.28
C SER A 105 -1.03 9.50 -9.21
N GLY A 106 -2.14 9.10 -8.57
CA GLY A 106 -2.41 7.69 -8.24
C GLY A 106 -1.70 7.18 -7.00
N ILE A 107 -0.67 7.89 -6.50
CA ILE A 107 -0.05 7.56 -5.21
C ILE A 107 -1.02 7.94 -4.09
N SER A 108 -1.29 6.99 -3.19
CA SER A 108 -2.10 7.25 -1.99
C SER A 108 -1.47 8.36 -1.15
N VAL A 109 -2.29 9.29 -0.67
CA VAL A 109 -1.88 10.29 0.32
C VAL A 109 -2.29 9.91 1.74
N THR A 110 -3.27 9.00 1.91
CA THR A 110 -3.72 8.53 3.22
C THR A 110 -2.64 7.71 3.90
N VAL A 111 -2.05 6.75 3.18
CA VAL A 111 -1.00 5.86 3.68
C VAL A 111 0.20 6.60 4.28
N PRO A 112 0.90 7.49 3.55
CA PRO A 112 2.01 8.23 4.16
C PRO A 112 1.55 9.21 5.25
N PHE A 113 0.31 9.72 5.20
CA PHE A 113 -0.21 10.57 6.26
C PHE A 113 -0.40 9.79 7.58
N GLU A 114 -1.00 8.61 7.54
CA GLU A 114 -1.16 7.72 8.70
C GLU A 114 0.17 7.37 9.34
N ILE A 115 1.10 6.94 8.50
CA ILE A 115 2.45 6.56 8.95
C ILE A 115 3.18 7.78 9.53
N LEU A 116 3.01 8.96 8.95
CA LEU A 116 3.58 10.20 9.47
C LEU A 116 3.06 10.53 10.87
N ILE A 117 1.74 10.47 11.10
CA ILE A 117 1.14 10.69 12.43
C ILE A 117 1.68 9.68 13.43
N GLY A 118 1.75 8.40 13.07
CA GLY A 118 2.35 7.36 13.90
C GLY A 118 3.82 7.63 14.24
N LYS A 119 4.61 8.08 13.25
CA LYS A 119 6.03 8.47 13.45
C LYS A 119 6.17 9.70 14.34
N ILE A 120 5.28 10.69 14.22
CA ILE A 120 5.27 11.88 15.10
C ILE A 120 5.04 11.46 16.55
N ILE A 121 4.00 10.67 16.83
CA ILE A 121 3.71 10.21 18.18
C ILE A 121 4.88 9.37 18.72
N SER A 122 5.37 8.41 17.93
CA SER A 122 6.51 7.58 18.30
C SER A 122 7.78 8.40 18.59
N GLY A 123 8.07 9.39 17.76
CA GLY A 123 9.29 10.20 17.90
C GLY A 123 9.22 11.22 19.04
N LEU A 124 8.07 11.83 19.26
CA LEU A 124 7.92 12.85 20.31
C LEU A 124 7.81 12.25 21.72
N PHE A 125 7.23 11.04 21.84
CA PHE A 125 6.84 10.51 23.16
C PHE A 125 7.45 9.15 23.49
N PHE A 126 7.99 8.42 22.48
CA PHE A 126 8.48 7.05 22.65
C PHE A 126 9.87 6.81 22.03
N GLU A 127 10.67 7.85 21.81
CA GLU A 127 12.06 7.75 21.31
C GLU A 127 12.19 6.91 20.01
N ASN A 128 11.19 6.97 19.14
CA ASN A 128 11.10 6.17 17.89
C ASN A 128 11.09 4.65 18.14
N SER A 129 10.63 4.18 19.29
CA SER A 129 10.68 2.76 19.66
C SER A 129 9.54 1.93 19.09
N VAL A 130 8.52 2.55 18.49
CA VAL A 130 7.38 1.82 17.90
C VAL A 130 7.81 1.16 16.57
N PRO A 131 7.74 -0.19 16.47
CA PRO A 131 8.18 -0.89 15.26
C PRO A 131 7.36 -0.50 14.01
N ALA A 132 8.00 -0.55 12.84
CA ALA A 132 7.35 -0.23 11.55
C ALA A 132 6.08 -1.06 11.30
N LEU A 133 6.10 -2.37 11.59
CA LEU A 133 4.93 -3.23 11.50
C LEU A 133 3.78 -2.73 12.38
N ARG A 134 4.08 -2.25 13.58
CA ARG A 134 3.04 -1.74 14.49
C ARG A 134 2.45 -0.44 13.97
N LEU A 135 3.27 0.47 13.44
CA LEU A 135 2.80 1.68 12.78
C LEU A 135 1.91 1.37 11.57
N ALA A 136 2.31 0.37 10.76
CA ALA A 136 1.52 -0.07 9.62
C ALA A 136 0.16 -0.66 10.03
N GLN A 137 0.13 -1.50 11.08
CA GLN A 137 -1.12 -2.03 11.65
C GLN A 137 -2.05 -0.91 12.15
N PHE A 138 -1.50 0.12 12.77
CA PHE A 138 -2.27 1.27 13.23
C PHE A 138 -2.84 2.06 12.03
N GLY A 139 -2.05 2.25 10.96
CA GLY A 139 -2.51 2.87 9.72
C GLY A 139 -3.67 2.11 9.10
N GLN A 140 -3.51 0.79 8.92
CA GLN A 140 -4.56 -0.06 8.38
C GLN A 140 -5.88 0.03 9.17
N ILE A 141 -5.81 0.00 10.50
CA ILE A 141 -7.00 0.15 11.36
C ILE A 141 -7.61 1.55 11.19
N ALA A 142 -6.78 2.60 11.16
CA ALA A 142 -7.25 3.96 10.99
C ALA A 142 -7.96 4.15 9.63
N GLU A 143 -7.41 3.59 8.55
CA GLU A 143 -8.01 3.68 7.22
C GLU A 143 -9.29 2.84 7.12
N SER A 144 -9.30 1.61 7.64
CA SER A 144 -10.45 0.72 7.53
C SER A 144 -11.60 1.13 8.43
N ASP A 145 -11.34 1.41 9.71
CA ASP A 145 -12.39 1.53 10.74
C ASP A 145 -12.81 2.98 11.00
N PHE A 146 -11.92 3.95 10.74
CA PHE A 146 -12.19 5.37 11.00
C PHE A 146 -12.40 6.15 9.71
N PHE A 147 -11.54 6.00 8.73
CA PHE A 147 -11.70 6.65 7.43
C PHE A 147 -12.79 5.98 6.59
N GLY A 148 -13.01 4.67 6.78
CA GLY A 148 -14.08 3.91 6.13
C GLY A 148 -13.68 3.27 4.79
N ARG A 149 -12.38 3.12 4.53
CA ARG A 149 -11.87 2.44 3.33
C ARG A 149 -11.13 1.15 3.71
N PRO A 150 -11.72 -0.03 3.54
CA PRO A 150 -11.02 -1.29 3.73
C PRO A 150 -9.78 -1.39 2.84
N CYS A 151 -8.64 -1.71 3.43
CA CYS A 151 -7.35 -1.78 2.74
C CYS A 151 -6.50 -2.96 3.22
N GLY A 152 -5.43 -3.26 2.48
CA GLY A 152 -4.34 -4.12 2.93
C GLY A 152 -3.39 -3.40 3.87
N ILE A 153 -2.28 -4.07 4.24
CA ILE A 153 -1.22 -3.49 5.09
C ILE A 153 0.09 -3.24 4.32
N SER A 154 0.20 -3.74 3.08
CA SER A 154 1.44 -3.69 2.32
C SER A 154 1.98 -2.27 2.15
N GLU A 155 1.13 -1.35 1.72
CA GLU A 155 1.54 0.03 1.47
C GLU A 155 1.94 0.75 2.76
N GLN A 156 1.16 0.58 3.85
CA GLN A 156 1.50 1.13 5.16
C GLN A 156 2.86 0.59 5.64
N LEU A 157 3.11 -0.71 5.45
CA LEU A 157 4.37 -1.31 5.89
C LEU A 157 5.56 -0.84 5.04
N ILE A 158 5.39 -0.70 3.72
CA ILE A 158 6.41 -0.13 2.83
C ILE A 158 6.72 1.32 3.22
N SER A 159 5.70 2.17 3.44
CA SER A 159 5.88 3.57 3.85
C SER A 159 6.57 3.69 5.23
N ALA A 160 6.23 2.79 6.16
CA ALA A 160 6.84 2.77 7.49
C ALA A 160 8.32 2.35 7.45
N LEU A 161 8.65 1.32 6.66
CA LEU A 161 10.01 0.78 6.50
C LEU A 161 10.90 1.68 5.65
N GLY A 162 10.36 2.28 4.59
CA GLY A 162 11.11 3.06 3.60
C GLY A 162 12.02 2.21 2.71
N GLY A 163 12.37 2.75 1.54
CA GLY A 163 13.21 2.06 0.54
C GLY A 163 12.47 0.95 -0.21
N ASN A 164 13.22 0.07 -0.88
CA ASN A 164 12.66 -1.06 -1.61
C ASN A 164 12.46 -2.23 -0.66
N VAL A 165 11.28 -2.83 -0.66
CA VAL A 165 10.90 -3.85 0.32
C VAL A 165 10.16 -5.00 -0.35
N LEU A 166 10.66 -6.22 -0.15
CA LEU A 166 9.92 -7.45 -0.40
C LEU A 166 9.22 -7.87 0.89
N LEU A 167 7.91 -8.06 0.82
CA LEU A 167 7.07 -8.54 1.92
C LEU A 167 6.64 -9.98 1.67
N ASP A 168 6.67 -10.81 2.70
CA ASP A 168 6.22 -12.20 2.71
C ASP A 168 5.06 -12.34 3.71
N PHE A 169 3.87 -12.59 3.20
CA PHE A 169 2.64 -12.76 3.97
C PHE A 169 2.27 -14.22 4.23
N SER A 170 3.23 -15.15 4.15
CA SER A 170 3.01 -16.55 4.54
C SER A 170 2.47 -16.69 5.98
N ASP A 171 2.78 -15.73 6.84
CA ASP A 171 2.12 -15.47 8.11
C ASP A 171 1.49 -14.07 8.05
N PRO A 172 0.16 -13.96 7.84
CA PRO A 172 -0.49 -12.66 7.67
C PRO A 172 -0.50 -11.79 8.94
N GLU A 173 -0.38 -12.41 10.13
CA GLU A 173 -0.32 -11.67 11.40
C GLU A 173 1.07 -11.08 11.64
N ILE A 174 2.11 -11.77 11.16
CA ILE A 174 3.52 -11.37 11.34
C ILE A 174 4.24 -11.47 9.99
N PRO A 175 3.92 -10.57 9.04
CA PRO A 175 4.58 -10.58 7.76
C PRO A 175 6.09 -10.35 7.91
N LYS A 176 6.88 -11.12 7.15
CA LYS A 176 8.31 -10.93 7.07
C LYS A 176 8.63 -9.89 6.00
N PHE A 177 9.77 -9.24 6.14
CA PHE A 177 10.23 -8.30 5.12
C PHE A 177 11.73 -8.40 4.89
N GLU A 178 12.12 -8.10 3.66
CA GLU A 178 13.52 -7.96 3.26
C GLU A 178 13.70 -6.63 2.54
N LYS A 179 14.74 -5.87 2.95
CA LYS A 179 15.11 -4.63 2.25
C LYS A 179 16.05 -4.95 1.10
N ILE A 180 15.71 -4.45 -0.08
CA ILE A 180 16.51 -4.62 -1.29
C ILE A 180 17.33 -3.38 -1.50
N ASP A 181 18.66 -3.52 -1.42
CA ASP A 181 19.62 -2.41 -1.60
C ASP A 181 19.82 -2.17 -3.10
N PHE A 182 18.96 -1.35 -3.67
CA PHE A 182 19.07 -0.93 -5.07
C PHE A 182 18.75 0.56 -5.20
N ASP A 183 19.62 1.28 -5.88
CA ASP A 183 19.51 2.72 -6.13
C ASP A 183 19.03 2.97 -7.57
N PHE A 184 17.75 3.24 -7.73
CA PHE A 184 17.14 3.51 -9.04
C PHE A 184 17.78 4.71 -9.75
N SER A 185 18.33 5.70 -9.02
CA SER A 185 18.98 6.87 -9.62
C SER A 185 20.20 6.51 -10.47
N LYS A 186 20.81 5.36 -10.21
CA LYS A 186 21.98 4.84 -10.94
C LYS A 186 21.62 3.91 -12.10
N SER A 187 20.36 3.57 -12.27
CA SER A 187 19.91 2.66 -13.33
C SER A 187 19.97 3.28 -14.74
N GLY A 188 20.00 4.60 -14.84
CA GLY A 188 19.87 5.33 -16.10
C GLY A 188 18.41 5.51 -16.56
N TYR A 189 17.44 5.10 -15.75
CA TYR A 189 16.01 5.26 -15.97
C TYR A 189 15.40 6.22 -14.95
N THR A 190 14.27 6.78 -15.28
CA THR A 190 13.48 7.63 -14.39
C THR A 190 12.08 7.05 -14.30
N ALA A 191 11.58 6.88 -13.09
CA ALA A 191 10.18 6.59 -12.88
C ALA A 191 9.36 7.88 -13.16
N ALA A 192 8.31 7.76 -13.96
CA ALA A 192 7.39 8.85 -14.23
C ALA A 192 5.97 8.39 -13.94
N LEU A 193 5.21 9.23 -13.25
CA LEU A 193 3.78 9.03 -13.05
C LEU A 193 3.02 9.73 -14.16
N VAL A 194 2.14 9.00 -14.82
CA VAL A 194 1.30 9.52 -15.90
C VAL A 194 -0.13 9.63 -15.38
N ASP A 195 -0.68 10.83 -15.33
CA ASP A 195 -2.08 11.06 -14.98
C ASP A 195 -2.99 10.61 -16.13
N CYS A 196 -3.63 9.48 -15.97
CA CYS A 196 -4.58 8.93 -16.93
C CYS A 196 -6.02 9.43 -16.73
N LYS A 197 -6.26 10.37 -15.83
CA LYS A 197 -7.54 11.07 -15.56
C LYS A 197 -8.72 10.22 -15.09
N GLU A 198 -8.64 8.91 -15.22
CA GLU A 198 -9.65 7.98 -14.72
C GLU A 198 -8.98 6.90 -13.88
N VAL A 199 -9.45 6.76 -12.65
CA VAL A 199 -9.03 5.66 -11.78
C VAL A 199 -9.94 4.46 -12.08
N PHE A 200 -9.34 3.38 -12.56
CA PHE A 200 -10.03 2.10 -12.61
C PHE A 200 -9.87 1.44 -11.24
N SER A 201 -10.89 1.54 -10.40
CA SER A 201 -10.90 0.85 -9.10
C SER A 201 -11.71 -0.44 -9.20
N GLU A 202 -11.05 -1.57 -9.00
CA GLU A 202 -11.78 -2.80 -8.70
C GLU A 202 -12.29 -2.77 -7.25
N ASP A 203 -13.45 -3.38 -7.00
CA ASP A 203 -13.94 -3.54 -5.63
C ASP A 203 -13.05 -4.55 -4.88
N PHE A 204 -12.25 -4.03 -3.94
CA PHE A 204 -11.36 -4.82 -3.10
C PHE A 204 -12.09 -5.97 -2.40
N SER A 205 -13.31 -5.75 -1.92
CA SER A 205 -14.11 -6.78 -1.28
C SER A 205 -14.53 -7.91 -2.24
N GLU A 206 -14.76 -7.59 -3.51
CA GLU A 206 -15.04 -8.61 -4.53
C GLU A 206 -13.80 -9.43 -4.88
N ILE A 207 -12.63 -8.80 -4.94
CA ILE A 207 -11.37 -9.51 -5.17
C ILE A 207 -11.13 -10.53 -4.06
N LEU A 208 -11.25 -10.11 -2.79
CA LEU A 208 -11.08 -11.00 -1.64
C LEU A 208 -12.06 -12.17 -1.65
N LYS A 209 -13.33 -11.93 -1.99
CA LYS A 209 -14.35 -12.99 -2.10
C LYS A 209 -13.99 -14.00 -3.20
N ASP A 210 -13.59 -13.52 -4.35
CA ASP A 210 -13.24 -14.39 -5.48
C ASP A 210 -12.03 -15.27 -5.14
N LEU A 211 -10.95 -14.69 -4.60
CA LEU A 211 -9.74 -15.42 -4.22
C LEU A 211 -10.02 -16.44 -3.10
N GLY A 212 -10.71 -16.02 -2.04
CA GLY A 212 -11.08 -16.92 -0.94
C GLY A 212 -12.01 -18.05 -1.39
N PHE A 213 -12.92 -17.78 -2.33
CA PHE A 213 -13.81 -18.80 -2.86
C PHE A 213 -13.06 -19.86 -3.70
N VAL A 214 -12.03 -19.45 -4.45
CA VAL A 214 -11.17 -20.39 -5.17
C VAL A 214 -10.35 -21.22 -4.20
N ALA A 215 -9.68 -20.60 -3.22
CA ALA A 215 -8.89 -21.29 -2.19
C ALA A 215 -9.74 -22.36 -1.46
N TRP A 216 -10.95 -21.97 -1.01
CA TRP A 216 -11.87 -22.89 -0.35
C TRP A 216 -12.28 -24.08 -1.23
N ASN A 217 -12.52 -23.88 -2.53
CA ASN A 217 -12.85 -24.96 -3.48
C ASN A 217 -11.66 -25.88 -3.76
N MET A 218 -10.43 -25.43 -3.53
CA MET A 218 -9.21 -26.24 -3.56
C MET A 218 -8.98 -26.99 -2.25
N GLY A 219 -9.72 -26.64 -1.16
CA GLY A 219 -9.58 -27.26 0.15
C GLY A 219 -8.56 -26.55 1.05
N HIS A 220 -8.21 -25.30 0.73
CA HIS A 220 -7.25 -24.46 1.45
C HIS A 220 -7.93 -23.23 2.08
N ASN A 221 -7.29 -22.64 3.10
CA ASN A 221 -7.75 -21.37 3.70
C ASN A 221 -7.25 -20.16 2.90
N SER A 222 -6.10 -20.30 2.24
CA SER A 222 -5.52 -19.29 1.36
C SER A 222 -4.88 -19.96 0.14
N LEU A 223 -4.69 -19.18 -0.94
CA LEU A 223 -4.07 -19.71 -2.16
C LEU A 223 -2.58 -20.03 -1.98
N SER A 224 -1.90 -19.40 -1.03
CA SER A 224 -0.50 -19.71 -0.72
C SER A 224 -0.29 -21.09 -0.09
N GLU A 225 -1.33 -21.74 0.41
CA GLU A 225 -1.27 -23.12 0.89
C GLU A 225 -1.23 -24.16 -0.26
N ALA A 226 -1.66 -23.75 -1.46
CA ALA A 226 -1.58 -24.55 -2.68
C ALA A 226 -0.36 -24.15 -3.52
N ASP A 227 0.16 -25.07 -4.32
CA ASP A 227 1.12 -24.70 -5.35
C ASP A 227 0.42 -24.38 -6.70
N GLU A 228 1.10 -23.62 -7.55
CA GLU A 228 0.58 -23.23 -8.87
C GLU A 228 0.25 -24.44 -9.75
N ALA A 229 1.01 -25.54 -9.67
CA ALA A 229 0.76 -26.76 -10.45
C ALA A 229 -0.52 -27.46 -10.00
N GLU A 230 -0.82 -27.47 -8.70
CA GLU A 230 -2.08 -27.96 -8.15
C GLU A 230 -3.25 -27.15 -8.68
N PHE A 231 -3.16 -25.82 -8.65
CA PHE A 231 -4.18 -24.91 -9.18
C PHE A 231 -4.41 -25.15 -10.68
N ILE A 232 -3.36 -25.22 -11.48
CA ILE A 232 -3.45 -25.47 -12.93
C ILE A 232 -4.10 -26.82 -13.24
N ALA A 233 -3.77 -27.86 -12.47
CA ALA A 233 -4.39 -29.18 -12.65
C ALA A 233 -5.90 -29.17 -12.39
N GLN A 234 -6.37 -28.33 -11.47
CA GLN A 234 -7.78 -28.18 -11.11
C GLN A 234 -8.51 -27.09 -11.91
N PHE A 235 -7.81 -26.30 -12.74
CA PHE A 235 -8.33 -25.13 -13.44
C PHE A 235 -9.68 -25.35 -14.15
N PRO A 236 -9.89 -26.43 -14.94
CA PRO A 236 -11.18 -26.65 -15.60
C PRO A 236 -12.35 -26.87 -14.64
N ILE A 237 -12.08 -27.52 -13.50
CA ILE A 237 -13.09 -27.80 -12.46
C ILE A 237 -13.39 -26.52 -11.68
N LEU A 238 -12.37 -25.77 -11.30
CA LEU A 238 -12.49 -24.51 -10.58
C LEU A 238 -13.25 -23.46 -11.41
N ARG A 239 -12.98 -23.41 -12.74
CA ARG A 239 -13.73 -22.54 -13.66
C ARG A 239 -15.23 -22.81 -13.68
N GLN A 240 -15.64 -24.10 -13.59
CA GLN A 240 -17.06 -24.46 -13.51
C GLN A 240 -17.70 -24.10 -12.16
N LYS A 241 -16.93 -24.25 -11.07
CA LYS A 241 -17.44 -24.03 -9.70
C LYS A 241 -17.45 -22.57 -9.29
N CYS A 242 -16.35 -21.87 -9.57
CA CYS A 242 -16.10 -20.52 -9.06
C CYS A 242 -16.41 -19.42 -10.09
N GLY A 243 -16.52 -19.79 -11.37
CA GLY A 243 -16.67 -18.85 -12.47
C GLY A 243 -15.32 -18.36 -13.02
N GLU A 244 -15.39 -17.76 -14.20
CA GLU A 244 -14.20 -17.37 -14.97
C GLU A 244 -13.41 -16.26 -14.28
N ARG A 245 -14.09 -15.21 -13.80
CA ARG A 245 -13.48 -14.07 -13.12
C ARG A 245 -12.64 -14.50 -11.91
N ALA A 246 -13.23 -15.29 -11.01
CA ALA A 246 -12.56 -15.72 -9.79
C ALA A 246 -11.31 -16.57 -10.08
N VAL A 247 -11.39 -17.45 -11.07
CA VAL A 247 -10.26 -18.33 -11.43
C VAL A 247 -9.13 -17.54 -12.11
N PHE A 248 -9.44 -16.53 -12.93
CA PHE A 248 -8.40 -15.68 -13.49
C PHE A 248 -7.74 -14.78 -12.43
N ARG A 249 -8.51 -14.27 -11.46
CA ARG A 249 -7.92 -13.57 -10.30
C ARG A 249 -6.99 -14.46 -9.49
N ALA A 250 -7.36 -15.74 -9.31
CA ALA A 250 -6.48 -16.70 -8.64
C ALA A 250 -5.22 -17.02 -9.45
N LEU A 251 -5.32 -17.09 -10.77
CA LEU A 251 -4.14 -17.24 -11.64
C LEU A 251 -3.22 -16.02 -11.50
N ASP A 252 -3.79 -14.82 -11.52
CA ASP A 252 -3.04 -13.58 -11.33
C ASP A 252 -2.32 -13.56 -9.97
N PHE A 253 -2.97 -14.03 -8.91
CA PHE A 253 -2.33 -14.18 -7.60
C PHE A 253 -1.05 -15.01 -7.66
N PHE A 254 -1.07 -16.20 -8.28
CA PHE A 254 0.12 -17.06 -8.38
C PHE A 254 1.21 -16.39 -9.21
N GLU A 255 0.85 -15.81 -10.35
CA GLU A 255 1.78 -15.11 -11.22
C GLU A 255 2.40 -13.88 -10.55
N GLU A 256 1.59 -13.01 -9.95
CA GLU A 256 2.06 -11.78 -9.31
C GLU A 256 2.87 -12.04 -8.05
N SER A 257 2.45 -12.99 -7.21
CA SER A 257 3.22 -13.38 -6.03
C SER A 257 4.61 -13.92 -6.38
N ARG A 258 4.72 -14.69 -7.48
CA ARG A 258 5.99 -15.16 -7.99
C ARG A 258 6.84 -14.03 -8.58
N ARG A 259 6.23 -13.14 -9.39
CA ARG A 259 6.91 -11.97 -10.00
C ARG A 259 7.48 -11.04 -8.94
N ALA A 260 6.76 -10.78 -7.86
CA ALA A 260 7.25 -9.95 -6.75
C ALA A 260 8.60 -10.45 -6.20
N LYS A 261 8.77 -11.76 -6.07
CA LYS A 261 10.05 -12.36 -5.66
C LYS A 261 11.13 -12.22 -6.74
N GLU A 262 10.79 -12.56 -7.98
CA GLU A 262 11.71 -12.52 -9.11
C GLU A 262 12.20 -11.07 -9.35
N GLU A 263 11.34 -10.06 -9.21
CA GLU A 263 11.69 -8.64 -9.30
C GLU A 263 12.68 -8.22 -8.20
N ALA A 264 12.40 -8.61 -6.96
CA ALA A 264 13.29 -8.32 -5.83
C ALA A 264 14.65 -9.02 -6.01
N GLU A 265 14.67 -10.29 -6.42
CA GLU A 265 15.88 -11.06 -6.71
C GLU A 265 16.70 -10.44 -7.86
N ALA A 266 16.04 -9.98 -8.93
CA ALA A 266 16.71 -9.32 -10.05
C ALA A 266 17.42 -8.04 -9.60
N LEU A 267 16.76 -7.18 -8.81
CA LEU A 267 17.39 -5.98 -8.27
C LEU A 267 18.51 -6.29 -7.27
N GLN A 268 18.33 -7.29 -6.42
CA GLN A 268 19.35 -7.73 -5.46
C GLN A 268 20.63 -8.21 -6.15
N ASN A 269 20.48 -8.86 -7.31
CA ASN A 269 21.59 -9.30 -8.16
C ASN A 269 22.17 -8.18 -9.05
N GLY A 270 21.58 -6.98 -9.03
CA GLY A 270 21.97 -5.87 -9.89
C GLY A 270 21.53 -6.01 -11.36
N ASP A 271 20.63 -6.96 -11.67
CA ASP A 271 20.10 -7.19 -13.01
C ASP A 271 18.83 -6.36 -13.25
N PHE A 272 19.06 -5.07 -13.51
CA PHE A 272 17.96 -4.15 -13.78
C PHE A 272 17.21 -4.46 -15.09
N CYS A 273 17.87 -5.06 -16.07
CA CYS A 273 17.21 -5.46 -17.33
C CYS A 273 16.20 -6.57 -17.09
N GLU A 274 16.54 -7.55 -16.27
CA GLU A 274 15.61 -8.62 -15.90
C GLU A 274 14.45 -8.09 -15.06
N PHE A 275 14.72 -7.20 -14.10
CA PHE A 275 13.66 -6.50 -13.35
C PHE A 275 12.66 -5.83 -14.30
N LEU A 276 13.12 -5.03 -15.27
CA LEU A 276 12.25 -4.36 -16.23
C LEU A 276 11.43 -5.34 -17.07
N ARG A 277 12.02 -6.47 -17.47
CA ARG A 277 11.31 -7.53 -18.24
C ARG A 277 10.14 -8.12 -17.44
N ILE A 278 10.39 -8.44 -16.16
CA ILE A 278 9.37 -9.04 -15.27
C ILE A 278 8.27 -8.01 -15.00
N TYR A 279 8.66 -6.78 -14.70
CA TYR A 279 7.73 -5.68 -14.44
C TYR A 279 6.83 -5.38 -15.67
N GLU A 280 7.38 -5.41 -16.89
CA GLU A 280 6.59 -5.27 -18.12
C GLU A 280 5.57 -6.40 -18.28
N GLU A 281 5.91 -7.65 -17.91
CA GLU A 281 4.98 -8.77 -17.95
C GLU A 281 3.84 -8.59 -16.93
N SER A 282 4.11 -8.10 -15.72
CA SER A 282 3.09 -7.76 -14.73
C SER A 282 2.12 -6.69 -15.27
N GLY A 283 2.63 -5.61 -15.84
CA GLY A 283 1.81 -4.57 -16.46
C GLY A 283 0.89 -5.11 -17.57
N LYS A 284 1.38 -6.00 -18.43
CA LYS A 284 0.57 -6.65 -19.48
C LYS A 284 -0.55 -7.52 -18.90
N THR A 285 -0.31 -8.17 -17.77
CA THR A 285 -1.33 -8.97 -17.09
C THR A 285 -2.43 -8.07 -16.52
N LYS A 286 -2.08 -6.98 -15.85
CA LYS A 286 -3.04 -6.00 -15.33
C LYS A 286 -3.93 -5.41 -16.43
N LEU A 287 -3.38 -5.12 -17.61
CA LEU A 287 -4.15 -4.63 -18.76
C LEU A 287 -5.25 -5.59 -19.23
N LYS A 288 -5.14 -6.89 -18.97
CA LYS A 288 -6.19 -7.88 -19.33
C LYS A 288 -7.47 -7.72 -18.52
N PHE A 289 -7.41 -7.08 -17.36
CA PHE A 289 -8.57 -6.83 -16.49
C PHE A 289 -9.22 -5.46 -16.77
N ILE A 290 -8.62 -4.64 -17.63
CA ILE A 290 -9.13 -3.34 -18.05
C ILE A 290 -9.87 -3.52 -19.38
N PRO A 291 -11.03 -2.86 -19.61
CA PRO A 291 -11.70 -2.86 -20.90
C PRO A 291 -10.75 -2.44 -22.02
N GLU A 292 -10.80 -3.14 -23.17
CA GLU A 292 -9.87 -2.94 -24.29
C GLU A 292 -9.81 -1.46 -24.78
N GLU A 293 -10.97 -0.78 -24.76
CA GLU A 293 -11.05 0.65 -25.11
C GLU A 293 -10.24 1.52 -24.13
N LYS A 294 -10.29 1.22 -22.82
CA LYS A 294 -9.53 1.94 -21.79
C LYS A 294 -8.03 1.64 -21.87
N ALA A 295 -7.66 0.39 -22.12
CA ALA A 295 -6.26 0.03 -22.31
C ALA A 295 -5.64 0.75 -23.50
N ALA A 296 -6.42 0.94 -24.60
CA ALA A 296 -5.98 1.71 -25.77
C ALA A 296 -5.83 3.21 -25.45
N GLU A 297 -6.76 3.80 -24.68
CA GLU A 297 -6.67 5.20 -24.23
C GLU A 297 -5.41 5.44 -23.38
N PHE A 298 -5.10 4.54 -22.44
CA PHE A 298 -3.89 4.62 -21.63
C PHE A 298 -2.62 4.54 -22.47
N ALA A 299 -2.56 3.60 -23.42
CA ALA A 299 -1.41 3.46 -24.32
C ALA A 299 -1.20 4.74 -25.15
N GLU A 300 -2.27 5.31 -25.71
CA GLU A 300 -2.20 6.54 -26.50
C GLU A 300 -1.75 7.75 -25.66
N GLU A 301 -2.24 7.87 -24.43
CA GLU A 301 -1.85 8.95 -23.51
C GLU A 301 -0.38 8.85 -23.11
N THR A 302 0.10 7.63 -22.85
CA THR A 302 1.50 7.36 -22.50
C THR A 302 2.44 7.70 -23.65
N GLU A 303 2.08 7.33 -24.88
CA GLU A 303 2.84 7.69 -26.10
C GLU A 303 2.87 9.21 -26.34
N LYS A 304 1.73 9.92 -26.13
CA LYS A 304 1.66 11.38 -26.25
C LYS A 304 2.59 12.10 -25.27
N GLN A 305 2.79 11.54 -24.10
CA GLN A 305 3.69 12.07 -23.07
C GLN A 305 5.15 11.63 -23.27
N GLY A 306 5.44 10.83 -24.30
CA GLY A 306 6.79 10.43 -24.70
C GLY A 306 7.36 9.25 -23.91
N PHE A 307 6.52 8.46 -23.24
CA PHE A 307 6.92 7.27 -22.50
C PHE A 307 6.66 6.01 -23.34
N GLY A 308 7.66 5.13 -23.44
CA GLY A 308 7.58 3.90 -24.22
C GLY A 308 7.05 2.66 -23.47
N LEU A 309 6.85 2.77 -22.16
CA LEU A 309 6.37 1.67 -21.29
C LEU A 309 5.27 2.22 -20.39
N MET A 310 4.13 1.53 -20.37
CA MET A 310 3.01 1.87 -19.50
C MET A 310 2.86 0.83 -18.42
N PHE A 311 2.72 1.31 -17.17
CA PHE A 311 2.34 0.51 -16.03
C PHE A 311 1.11 1.13 -15.38
N VAL A 312 0.11 0.29 -15.12
CA VAL A 312 -1.08 0.69 -14.37
C VAL A 312 -0.79 0.36 -12.90
N LEU A 313 -0.77 1.39 -12.07
CA LEU A 313 -0.63 1.27 -10.62
C LEU A 313 -1.97 0.92 -9.99
#